data_f1ebb86dbfd75a6c2757ea7b51012176
#
_entry.id   f1ebb86dbfd75a6c2757ea7b51012176
#
_cell.length_a   1.000
_cell.length_b   1.000
_cell.length_c   1.000
_cell.angle_alpha   90.00
_cell.angle_beta   90.00
_cell.angle_gamma   90.00
#
_symmetry.space_group_name_H-M   'P 1'
#
loop_
_entity.id
_entity.type
_entity.pdbx_description
1 polymer ?
#
loop_
_entity_poly.entity_id
_entity_poly.type
_entity_poly.pdbx_seq_one_letter_code
_entity_poly.pdbx_strand_id
1 'polypeptide(L)'
;MKRQLLFLFAIFIAFNVTAQSDKMVKSVTLKTGVAFNYDKDAQDSVRVIFTPSGDSLGIKIYTKREGSVDFLYSQIHHVVFWSNQPSIIPDGTNVNKNNEIDLQKNPEAWRLEFPKLYQGSDITFEVTHSTPNYGITYSIEWDGKRRANRWSCYQMYAGNMLKNVKRQDAFIEDPKIPSVYNVSPNEYSGSGYSRGHLCPSGDRLCSKEQNSQTFYMSNMQPQIQKHNGGVWGRLENKVRGTWAPQGKDSKDTLYVVKAATIDPGNIKGYTKTELIVPKYFYMALLYYSKSSNSYSAIGIWSPHEENSTTEYITIDELERRTGIDFFCNLPDNIENEVEGKIDNENWGI
;
A
#
# COMPACT_ATOMS: atom_id res chain seq x y z
N MET A 1 -20.90 -39.87 23.17
CA MET A 1 -19.89 -40.01 22.11
C MET A 1 -18.84 -38.91 22.30
N LYS A 2 -17.67 -39.29 22.82
CA LYS A 2 -16.55 -38.34 23.09
C LYS A 2 -15.88 -37.97 21.77
N ARG A 3 -15.85 -36.67 21.42
CA ARG A 3 -15.01 -36.16 20.34
C ARG A 3 -13.58 -36.09 20.87
N GLN A 4 -12.73 -36.93 20.32
CA GLN A 4 -11.27 -36.82 20.52
C GLN A 4 -10.76 -35.65 19.70
N LEU A 5 -10.24 -34.62 20.39
CA LEU A 5 -9.44 -33.56 19.78
C LEU A 5 -8.02 -34.16 19.62
N LEU A 6 -7.57 -34.33 18.39
CA LEU A 6 -6.20 -34.72 18.09
C LEU A 6 -5.32 -33.48 18.30
N PHE A 7 -4.58 -33.46 19.44
CA PHE A 7 -3.49 -32.53 19.65
C PHE A 7 -2.21 -33.07 18.97
N LEU A 8 -1.78 -32.46 17.91
CA LEU A 8 -0.42 -32.65 17.39
C LEU A 8 0.55 -31.87 18.31
N PHE A 9 1.27 -32.56 19.18
CA PHE A 9 2.38 -32.00 19.93
C PHE A 9 3.59 -31.87 18.99
N ALA A 10 3.91 -30.64 18.58
CA ALA A 10 5.22 -30.32 18.04
C ALA A 10 6.09 -29.80 19.20
N ILE A 11 7.15 -30.55 19.55
CA ILE A 11 8.13 -30.12 20.53
C ILE A 11 8.97 -29.01 19.90
N PHE A 12 8.79 -27.78 20.37
CA PHE A 12 9.61 -26.63 19.96
C PHE A 12 10.59 -26.27 21.07
N ILE A 13 11.88 -26.34 20.75
CA ILE A 13 12.93 -25.75 21.57
C ILE A 13 12.96 -24.26 21.25
N ALA A 14 12.39 -23.42 22.12
CA ALA A 14 12.37 -21.97 21.99
C ALA A 14 13.67 -21.36 22.50
N PHE A 15 14.42 -20.72 21.62
CA PHE A 15 15.45 -19.76 22.03
C PHE A 15 14.80 -18.39 22.18
N ASN A 16 14.96 -17.81 23.38
CA ASN A 16 14.37 -16.52 23.74
C ASN A 16 15.10 -15.36 23.07
N VAL A 17 14.47 -14.72 22.11
CA VAL A 17 14.71 -13.30 21.81
C VAL A 17 13.38 -12.58 22.02
N THR A 18 13.32 -11.76 23.07
CA THR A 18 12.08 -11.14 23.53
C THR A 18 11.92 -9.76 22.95
N ALA A 19 11.08 -9.62 21.94
CA ALA A 19 10.40 -8.36 21.72
C ALA A 19 9.03 -8.45 22.40
N GLN A 20 8.90 -7.85 23.56
CA GLN A 20 7.62 -7.71 24.25
C GLN A 20 6.80 -6.68 23.47
N SER A 21 5.64 -7.08 22.98
CA SER A 21 4.68 -6.16 22.40
C SER A 21 3.78 -5.64 23.50
N ASP A 22 3.68 -4.32 23.66
CA ASP A 22 2.71 -3.67 24.56
C ASP A 22 1.26 -3.80 24.05
N LYS A 23 1.07 -4.52 22.95
CA LYS A 23 -0.22 -4.70 22.29
C LYS A 23 -0.85 -6.03 22.70
N MET A 24 -1.98 -5.95 23.41
CA MET A 24 -2.82 -7.12 23.69
C MET A 24 -3.68 -7.47 22.47
N VAL A 25 -3.87 -8.77 22.25
CA VAL A 25 -4.68 -9.28 21.13
C VAL A 25 -6.16 -9.27 21.50
N LYS A 26 -7.02 -8.73 20.65
CA LYS A 26 -8.48 -8.81 20.80
C LYS A 26 -9.01 -10.11 20.21
N SER A 27 -8.55 -10.48 19.02
CA SER A 27 -8.93 -11.74 18.39
C SER A 27 -7.87 -12.25 17.41
N VAL A 28 -7.83 -13.57 17.22
CA VAL A 28 -7.07 -14.25 16.16
C VAL A 28 -8.06 -15.06 15.35
N THR A 29 -8.15 -14.80 14.05
CA THR A 29 -8.94 -15.59 13.12
C THR A 29 -8.00 -16.45 12.28
N LEU A 30 -8.26 -17.75 12.23
CA LEU A 30 -7.51 -18.68 11.42
C LEU A 30 -8.05 -18.72 9.98
N LYS A 31 -7.22 -19.17 9.05
CA LYS A 31 -7.60 -19.43 7.64
C LYS A 31 -8.75 -20.44 7.50
N THR A 32 -8.99 -21.23 8.52
CA THR A 32 -10.13 -22.16 8.61
C THR A 32 -11.46 -21.49 8.97
N GLY A 33 -11.44 -20.16 9.22
CA GLY A 33 -12.60 -19.41 9.70
C GLY A 33 -12.84 -19.47 11.20
N VAL A 34 -12.05 -20.23 11.96
CA VAL A 34 -12.16 -20.30 13.43
C VAL A 34 -11.59 -19.04 14.03
N ALA A 35 -12.37 -18.35 14.89
CA ALA A 35 -11.94 -17.15 15.61
C ALA A 35 -11.75 -17.45 17.09
N PHE A 36 -10.65 -16.96 17.64
CA PHE A 36 -10.33 -16.95 19.08
C PHE A 36 -10.40 -15.51 19.59
N ASN A 37 -11.27 -15.28 20.57
CA ASN A 37 -11.44 -13.96 21.16
C ASN A 37 -10.80 -13.94 22.56
N TYR A 38 -10.12 -12.86 22.87
CA TYR A 38 -9.39 -12.68 24.13
C TYR A 38 -9.88 -11.43 24.86
N ASP A 39 -10.19 -11.58 26.13
CA ASP A 39 -10.43 -10.45 27.01
C ASP A 39 -9.09 -9.74 27.28
N LYS A 40 -9.08 -8.41 27.22
CA LYS A 40 -7.89 -7.60 27.48
C LYS A 40 -7.30 -7.88 28.86
N ASP A 41 -8.14 -7.96 29.87
CA ASP A 41 -7.74 -8.13 31.26
C ASP A 41 -7.34 -9.58 31.60
N ALA A 42 -7.70 -10.53 30.76
CA ALA A 42 -7.34 -11.94 30.92
C ALA A 42 -5.95 -12.27 30.32
N GLN A 43 -5.36 -11.36 29.56
CA GLN A 43 -4.04 -11.55 28.97
C GLN A 43 -2.94 -11.03 29.93
N ASP A 44 -1.77 -11.66 29.84
CA ASP A 44 -0.55 -11.25 30.54
C ASP A 44 0.42 -10.56 29.56
N SER A 45 0.71 -11.21 28.44
CA SER A 45 1.57 -10.64 27.39
C SER A 45 1.35 -11.32 26.04
N VAL A 46 1.82 -10.65 24.98
CA VAL A 46 1.89 -11.19 23.62
C VAL A 46 3.32 -11.12 23.15
N ARG A 47 3.85 -12.20 22.60
CA ARG A 47 5.22 -12.27 22.07
C ARG A 47 5.25 -12.80 20.66
N VAL A 48 6.21 -12.33 19.88
CA VAL A 48 6.49 -12.91 18.55
C VAL A 48 7.34 -14.16 18.73
N ILE A 49 7.00 -15.23 18.01
CA ILE A 49 7.79 -16.47 17.95
C ILE A 49 8.72 -16.35 16.76
N PHE A 50 10.00 -16.66 16.96
CA PHE A 50 11.01 -16.65 15.89
C PHE A 50 11.54 -18.04 15.60
N THR A 51 11.99 -18.27 14.36
CA THR A 51 12.79 -19.43 13.99
C THR A 51 14.21 -19.30 14.55
N PRO A 52 15.01 -20.36 14.60
CA PRO A 52 16.42 -20.25 14.96
C PRO A 52 17.24 -19.34 14.02
N SER A 53 16.78 -19.09 12.79
CA SER A 53 17.36 -18.14 11.84
C SER A 53 16.95 -16.68 12.10
N GLY A 54 16.05 -16.43 13.06
CA GLY A 54 15.58 -15.07 13.41
C GLY A 54 14.37 -14.60 12.61
N ASP A 55 13.77 -15.43 11.75
CA ASP A 55 12.55 -15.10 11.03
C ASP A 55 11.32 -15.19 11.94
N SER A 56 10.38 -14.27 11.80
CA SER A 56 9.15 -14.31 12.57
C SER A 56 8.24 -15.47 12.12
N LEU A 57 7.90 -16.35 13.04
CA LEU A 57 7.14 -17.57 12.77
C LEU A 57 5.65 -17.45 13.15
N GLY A 58 5.34 -16.65 14.17
CA GLY A 58 3.98 -16.54 14.69
C GLY A 58 3.90 -15.65 15.91
N ILE A 59 2.78 -15.75 16.62
CA ILE A 59 2.54 -15.06 17.89
C ILE A 59 2.22 -16.07 18.99
N LYS A 60 2.66 -15.76 20.20
CA LYS A 60 2.30 -16.47 21.45
C LYS A 60 1.56 -15.52 22.36
N ILE A 61 0.37 -15.92 22.75
CA ILE A 61 -0.48 -15.17 23.68
C ILE A 61 -0.42 -15.87 25.04
N TYR A 62 0.01 -15.14 26.04
CA TYR A 62 0.02 -15.60 27.43
C TYR A 62 -1.25 -15.11 28.12
N THR A 63 -1.96 -16.03 28.76
CA THR A 63 -3.16 -15.72 29.54
C THR A 63 -2.91 -15.94 31.02
N LYS A 64 -3.61 -15.18 31.88
CA LYS A 64 -3.42 -15.26 33.36
C LYS A 64 -3.91 -16.56 33.98
N ARG A 65 -4.79 -17.30 33.27
CA ARG A 65 -5.46 -18.49 33.81
C ARG A 65 -5.15 -19.79 33.07
N GLU A 66 -4.95 -19.71 31.77
CA GLU A 66 -4.93 -20.89 30.89
C GLU A 66 -3.56 -21.18 30.26
N GLY A 67 -2.52 -20.46 30.70
CA GLY A 67 -1.18 -20.61 30.15
C GLY A 67 -0.96 -19.83 28.86
N SER A 68 -0.38 -20.45 27.83
CA SER A 68 -0.11 -19.77 26.56
C SER A 68 -0.63 -20.55 25.36
N VAL A 69 -1.01 -19.81 24.32
CA VAL A 69 -1.45 -20.35 23.03
C VAL A 69 -0.57 -19.79 21.92
N ASP A 70 -0.10 -20.68 21.05
CA ASP A 70 0.74 -20.33 19.91
C ASP A 70 -0.08 -20.33 18.62
N PHE A 71 0.08 -19.25 17.82
CA PHE A 71 -0.51 -19.11 16.50
C PHE A 71 0.60 -18.88 15.47
N LEU A 72 0.76 -19.79 14.52
CA LEU A 72 1.69 -19.60 13.42
C LEU A 72 1.11 -18.66 12.36
N TYR A 73 1.91 -17.77 11.80
CA TYR A 73 1.47 -16.88 10.73
C TYR A 73 0.94 -17.63 9.51
N SER A 74 1.46 -18.82 9.24
CA SER A 74 0.94 -19.70 8.18
C SER A 74 -0.54 -20.13 8.38
N GLN A 75 -1.04 -20.09 9.60
CA GLN A 75 -2.39 -20.49 10.00
C GLN A 75 -3.31 -19.29 10.25
N ILE A 76 -2.73 -18.13 10.52
CA ILE A 76 -3.48 -16.92 10.83
C ILE A 76 -4.03 -16.32 9.53
N HIS A 77 -5.31 -15.97 9.57
CA HIS A 77 -5.95 -15.12 8.59
C HIS A 77 -5.88 -13.66 9.03
N HIS A 78 -6.19 -13.39 10.30
CA HIS A 78 -6.28 -12.03 10.82
C HIS A 78 -5.99 -11.99 12.33
N VAL A 79 -5.34 -10.90 12.80
CA VAL A 79 -5.13 -10.61 14.21
C VAL A 79 -5.60 -9.19 14.51
N VAL A 80 -6.52 -9.05 15.45
CA VAL A 80 -6.96 -7.75 15.98
C VAL A 80 -6.31 -7.52 17.33
N PHE A 81 -5.76 -6.34 17.56
CA PHE A 81 -5.15 -5.95 18.83
C PHE A 81 -6.07 -5.00 19.63
N TRP A 82 -6.06 -5.11 20.94
CA TRP A 82 -6.59 -4.06 21.79
C TRP A 82 -5.67 -2.84 21.69
N SER A 83 -6.20 -1.69 21.34
CA SER A 83 -5.46 -0.44 21.43
C SER A 83 -5.48 0.06 22.88
N ASN A 84 -4.36 0.60 23.38
CA ASN A 84 -4.31 1.29 24.68
C ASN A 84 -4.91 2.70 24.65
N GLN A 85 -5.42 3.13 23.52
CA GLN A 85 -6.23 4.32 23.36
C GLN A 85 -7.69 3.90 23.25
N PRO A 86 -8.63 4.67 23.80
CA PRO A 86 -10.01 4.51 23.38
C PRO A 86 -10.01 4.75 21.87
N SER A 87 -10.01 3.69 21.11
CA SER A 87 -10.37 3.79 19.72
C SER A 87 -11.84 4.22 19.73
N ILE A 88 -12.06 5.50 19.54
CA ILE A 88 -13.23 5.92 18.80
C ILE A 88 -12.89 5.54 17.34
N ILE A 89 -12.79 4.24 17.08
CA ILE A 89 -13.24 3.70 15.84
C ILE A 89 -14.69 3.43 16.17
N PRO A 90 -15.63 4.24 15.69
CA PRO A 90 -17.02 3.83 15.69
C PRO A 90 -16.98 2.45 15.03
N ASP A 91 -17.85 1.56 15.47
CA ASP A 91 -18.16 0.30 14.80
C ASP A 91 -18.75 0.68 13.43
N GLY A 92 -17.91 1.30 12.59
CA GLY A 92 -18.26 1.83 11.28
C GLY A 92 -18.33 0.66 10.35
N THR A 93 -19.51 0.44 9.77
CA THR A 93 -19.64 -0.36 8.56
C THR A 93 -18.57 0.09 7.57
N ASN A 94 -17.96 -0.85 6.90
CA ASN A 94 -17.13 -0.61 5.74
C ASN A 94 -17.66 -1.55 4.65
N VAL A 95 -18.59 -1.03 3.85
CA VAL A 95 -19.31 -1.81 2.84
C VAL A 95 -18.55 -1.95 1.53
N ASN A 96 -17.64 -1.04 1.24
CA ASN A 96 -16.88 -0.99 -0.01
C ASN A 96 -15.45 -1.56 0.10
N LYS A 97 -14.94 -1.89 1.29
CA LYS A 97 -13.59 -2.43 1.49
C LYS A 97 -13.26 -3.60 0.56
N ASN A 98 -11.96 -3.81 0.33
CA ASN A 98 -11.50 -5.02 -0.33
C ASN A 98 -11.92 -6.27 0.46
N ASN A 99 -12.63 -7.19 -0.18
CA ASN A 99 -13.27 -8.33 0.46
C ASN A 99 -12.33 -9.55 0.53
N GLU A 100 -12.81 -10.68 1.06
CA GLU A 100 -12.00 -11.89 1.20
C GLU A 100 -11.45 -12.43 -0.13
N ILE A 101 -12.20 -12.28 -1.23
CA ILE A 101 -11.74 -12.72 -2.56
C ILE A 101 -10.61 -11.82 -3.03
N ASP A 102 -10.71 -10.52 -2.79
CA ASP A 102 -9.66 -9.54 -3.09
C ASP A 102 -8.40 -9.84 -2.28
N LEU A 103 -8.54 -10.19 -1.00
CA LEU A 103 -7.43 -10.57 -0.12
C LEU A 103 -6.82 -11.93 -0.46
N GLN A 104 -7.56 -12.84 -1.08
CA GLN A 104 -7.00 -14.09 -1.61
C GLN A 104 -6.10 -13.82 -2.83
N LYS A 105 -6.47 -12.86 -3.68
CA LYS A 105 -5.65 -12.45 -4.83
C LYS A 105 -4.41 -11.69 -4.38
N ASN A 106 -4.58 -10.72 -3.49
CA ASN A 106 -3.50 -9.94 -2.89
C ASN A 106 -3.69 -9.81 -1.37
N PRO A 107 -2.89 -10.54 -0.56
CA PRO A 107 -2.99 -10.49 0.90
C PRO A 107 -2.75 -9.13 1.53
N GLU A 108 -2.18 -8.18 0.79
CA GLU A 108 -1.88 -6.82 1.25
C GLU A 108 -3.02 -5.82 0.96
N ALA A 109 -4.07 -6.23 0.23
CA ALA A 109 -5.15 -5.34 -0.21
C ALA A 109 -6.05 -4.78 0.92
N TRP A 110 -5.83 -5.18 2.18
CA TRP A 110 -6.46 -4.60 3.37
C TRP A 110 -5.86 -3.25 3.80
N ARG A 111 -4.71 -2.87 3.24
CA ARG A 111 -3.97 -1.66 3.66
C ARG A 111 -4.70 -0.41 3.18
N LEU A 112 -4.57 0.69 3.92
CA LEU A 112 -5.31 1.93 3.65
C LEU A 112 -4.96 2.59 2.31
N GLU A 113 -3.74 2.40 1.82
CA GLU A 113 -3.33 2.93 0.52
C GLU A 113 -3.89 2.14 -0.68
N PHE A 114 -4.44 0.94 -0.46
CA PHE A 114 -5.00 0.16 -1.57
C PHE A 114 -6.34 0.73 -2.01
N PRO A 115 -6.47 1.11 -3.28
CA PRO A 115 -7.78 1.33 -3.88
C PRO A 115 -8.60 0.04 -3.91
N LYS A 116 -9.88 0.15 -4.17
CA LYS A 116 -10.73 -0.99 -4.48
C LYS A 116 -10.16 -1.73 -5.68
N LEU A 117 -9.90 -3.02 -5.54
CA LEU A 117 -9.41 -3.84 -6.62
C LEU A 117 -10.45 -3.97 -7.73
N TYR A 118 -9.98 -3.99 -8.97
CA TYR A 118 -10.83 -4.07 -10.15
C TYR A 118 -11.70 -5.33 -10.15
N GLN A 119 -13.01 -5.15 -10.30
CA GLN A 119 -13.99 -6.22 -10.25
C GLN A 119 -14.50 -6.65 -11.67
N GLY A 120 -13.94 -6.06 -12.72
CA GLY A 120 -14.36 -6.35 -14.10
C GLY A 120 -13.75 -7.63 -14.67
N SER A 121 -13.98 -7.85 -15.95
CA SER A 121 -13.53 -9.05 -16.68
C SER A 121 -12.14 -8.93 -17.30
N ASP A 122 -11.44 -7.81 -17.12
CA ASP A 122 -10.08 -7.62 -17.63
C ASP A 122 -9.09 -8.54 -16.86
N ILE A 123 -7.99 -8.88 -17.50
CA ILE A 123 -6.90 -9.63 -16.87
C ILE A 123 -6.10 -8.65 -16.05
N THR A 124 -6.22 -8.72 -14.72
CA THR A 124 -5.45 -7.90 -13.77
C THR A 124 -4.47 -8.74 -12.97
N PHE A 125 -3.35 -8.12 -12.60
CA PHE A 125 -2.33 -8.68 -11.73
C PHE A 125 -2.10 -7.70 -10.58
N GLU A 126 -2.44 -8.11 -9.38
CA GLU A 126 -2.16 -7.37 -8.16
C GLU A 126 -0.79 -7.82 -7.63
N VAL A 127 0.17 -6.93 -7.67
CA VAL A 127 1.56 -7.22 -7.31
C VAL A 127 2.03 -6.32 -6.19
N THR A 128 2.55 -6.92 -5.12
CA THR A 128 3.25 -6.21 -4.05
C THR A 128 4.75 -6.51 -4.10
N HIS A 129 5.56 -5.46 -4.23
CA HIS A 129 7.01 -5.53 -4.10
C HIS A 129 7.43 -5.20 -2.67
N SER A 130 8.36 -5.97 -2.13
CA SER A 130 8.85 -5.81 -0.76
C SER A 130 10.30 -6.23 -0.63
N THR A 131 10.90 -5.88 0.50
CA THR A 131 12.25 -6.33 0.89
C THR A 131 12.25 -6.77 2.35
N PRO A 132 13.11 -7.72 2.76
CA PRO A 132 13.10 -8.24 4.13
C PRO A 132 13.33 -7.16 5.19
N ASN A 133 14.21 -6.18 4.93
CA ASN A 133 14.64 -5.20 5.93
C ASN A 133 13.75 -3.96 6.02
N TYR A 134 13.08 -3.58 4.95
CA TYR A 134 12.28 -2.35 4.86
C TYR A 134 10.81 -2.59 4.55
N GLY A 135 10.38 -3.85 4.47
CA GLY A 135 9.00 -4.22 4.18
C GLY A 135 8.59 -3.83 2.75
N ILE A 136 7.36 -3.38 2.61
CA ILE A 136 6.76 -3.11 1.30
C ILE A 136 7.37 -1.88 0.66
N THR A 137 7.76 -2.04 -0.61
CA THR A 137 8.24 -0.95 -1.46
C THR A 137 7.05 -0.21 -2.06
N TYR A 138 6.20 -0.90 -2.79
CA TYR A 138 4.92 -0.43 -3.34
C TYR A 138 4.10 -1.62 -3.81
N SER A 139 2.81 -1.38 -4.07
CA SER A 139 1.91 -2.32 -4.72
C SER A 139 1.33 -1.72 -5.98
N ILE A 140 0.94 -2.55 -6.92
CA ILE A 140 0.32 -2.13 -8.19
C ILE A 140 -0.88 -3.01 -8.51
N GLU A 141 -1.80 -2.45 -9.29
CA GLU A 141 -2.74 -3.21 -10.11
C GLU A 141 -2.37 -3.02 -11.59
N TRP A 142 -1.97 -4.10 -12.22
CA TRP A 142 -1.51 -4.13 -13.61
C TRP A 142 -2.60 -4.67 -14.54
N ASP A 143 -2.97 -3.90 -15.55
CA ASP A 143 -3.85 -4.36 -16.61
C ASP A 143 -3.02 -5.10 -17.68
N GLY A 144 -3.15 -6.42 -17.71
CA GLY A 144 -2.38 -7.26 -18.61
C GLY A 144 -2.77 -7.06 -20.08
N LYS A 145 -4.05 -6.82 -20.38
CA LYS A 145 -4.51 -6.59 -21.74
C LYS A 145 -4.01 -5.25 -22.30
N ARG A 146 -4.07 -4.20 -21.46
CA ARG A 146 -3.61 -2.85 -21.83
C ARG A 146 -2.09 -2.71 -21.68
N ARG A 147 -1.43 -3.65 -20.99
CA ARG A 147 -0.01 -3.60 -20.63
C ARG A 147 0.33 -2.26 -19.94
N ALA A 148 -0.51 -1.87 -19.00
CA ALA A 148 -0.45 -0.57 -18.33
C ALA A 148 -0.81 -0.70 -16.85
N ASN A 149 -0.23 0.17 -16.04
CA ASN A 149 -0.47 0.26 -14.62
C ASN A 149 -1.79 1.03 -14.36
N ARG A 150 -2.73 0.43 -13.61
CA ARG A 150 -3.96 1.10 -13.19
C ARG A 150 -3.69 2.08 -12.08
N TRP A 151 -2.86 1.67 -11.10
CA TRP A 151 -2.36 2.47 -10.00
C TRP A 151 -1.15 1.81 -9.33
N SER A 152 -0.28 2.65 -8.75
CA SER A 152 0.75 2.24 -7.78
C SER A 152 0.44 2.87 -6.44
N CYS A 153 0.46 2.07 -5.37
CA CYS A 153 0.20 2.58 -4.02
C CYS A 153 1.33 2.22 -3.05
N TYR A 154 1.56 3.10 -2.06
CA TYR A 154 2.62 2.93 -1.08
C TYR A 154 2.46 3.87 0.11
N GLN A 155 3.18 3.59 1.19
CA GLN A 155 3.24 4.45 2.37
C GLN A 155 4.54 5.25 2.42
N MET A 156 4.49 6.44 3.01
CA MET A 156 5.65 7.23 3.40
C MET A 156 5.58 7.52 4.90
N TYR A 157 6.59 7.09 5.63
CA TYR A 157 6.75 7.29 7.06
C TYR A 157 8.25 7.38 7.41
N ALA A 158 8.58 7.85 8.59
CA ALA A 158 9.97 8.11 8.99
C ALA A 158 10.95 6.95 8.72
N GLY A 159 10.50 5.69 8.92
CA GLY A 159 11.35 4.49 8.78
C GLY A 159 11.72 4.15 7.33
N ASN A 160 10.93 4.54 6.33
CA ASN A 160 11.18 4.21 4.92
C ASN A 160 11.60 5.40 4.04
N MET A 161 11.62 6.62 4.60
CA MET A 161 12.05 7.83 3.89
C MET A 161 13.55 8.14 4.02
N LEU A 162 14.32 7.19 4.52
CA LEU A 162 15.77 7.32 4.69
C LEU A 162 16.46 7.45 3.33
N LYS A 163 17.54 8.23 3.29
CA LYS A 163 18.36 8.47 2.07
C LYS A 163 19.70 7.76 2.18
N ASN A 164 19.68 6.44 2.27
CA ASN A 164 20.88 5.61 2.48
C ASN A 164 21.63 5.32 1.18
N VAL A 165 20.95 5.40 0.04
CA VAL A 165 21.51 5.04 -1.27
C VAL A 165 21.24 6.11 -2.33
N LYS A 166 21.99 6.06 -3.43
CA LYS A 166 21.73 6.84 -4.63
C LYS A 166 20.76 6.11 -5.55
N ARG A 167 20.15 6.85 -6.47
CA ARG A 167 19.30 6.33 -7.54
C ARG A 167 20.05 5.27 -8.35
N GLN A 168 19.38 4.14 -8.66
CA GLN A 168 20.01 2.97 -9.29
C GLN A 168 19.92 2.95 -10.83
N ASP A 169 18.92 3.59 -11.43
CA ASP A 169 18.63 3.60 -12.88
C ASP A 169 18.57 2.21 -13.55
N ALA A 170 18.05 1.21 -12.82
CA ALA A 170 18.06 -0.20 -13.18
C ALA A 170 16.76 -0.66 -13.87
N PHE A 171 16.38 -0.04 -14.99
CA PHE A 171 15.16 -0.38 -15.73
C PHE A 171 15.17 -1.83 -16.23
N ILE A 172 14.22 -2.63 -15.77
CA ILE A 172 14.02 -4.02 -16.18
C ILE A 172 12.52 -4.36 -16.23
N GLU A 173 12.18 -5.42 -16.92
CA GLU A 173 10.85 -6.02 -16.86
C GLU A 173 10.51 -6.40 -15.41
N ASP A 174 9.22 -6.32 -15.05
CA ASP A 174 8.80 -6.74 -13.72
C ASP A 174 8.80 -8.28 -13.61
N PRO A 175 9.60 -8.87 -12.72
CA PRO A 175 9.69 -10.32 -12.61
C PRO A 175 8.41 -11.00 -12.11
N LYS A 176 7.45 -10.22 -11.58
CA LYS A 176 6.17 -10.73 -11.09
C LYS A 176 5.03 -10.64 -12.11
N ILE A 177 5.26 -9.98 -13.24
CA ILE A 177 4.30 -9.92 -14.35
C ILE A 177 4.67 -11.00 -15.37
N PRO A 178 3.72 -11.85 -15.81
CA PRO A 178 3.99 -12.83 -16.86
C PRO A 178 4.51 -12.15 -18.13
N SER A 179 5.50 -12.74 -18.80
CA SER A 179 6.22 -12.12 -19.92
C SER A 179 5.33 -11.67 -21.07
N VAL A 180 4.23 -12.39 -21.34
CA VAL A 180 3.25 -12.05 -22.40
C VAL A 180 2.50 -10.74 -22.12
N TYR A 181 2.45 -10.31 -20.86
CA TYR A 181 1.79 -9.08 -20.41
C TYR A 181 2.78 -8.02 -19.95
N ASN A 182 4.07 -8.32 -19.94
CA ASN A 182 5.10 -7.42 -19.45
C ASN A 182 5.46 -6.35 -20.47
N VAL A 183 6.20 -5.34 -20.05
CA VAL A 183 6.74 -4.27 -20.88
C VAL A 183 8.26 -4.29 -20.75
N SER A 184 8.95 -4.33 -21.90
CA SER A 184 10.41 -4.25 -21.92
C SER A 184 10.89 -2.79 -21.90
N PRO A 185 12.03 -2.48 -21.26
CA PRO A 185 12.66 -1.16 -21.35
C PRO A 185 12.88 -0.68 -22.78
N ASN A 186 13.12 -1.58 -23.73
CA ASN A 186 13.37 -1.26 -25.13
C ASN A 186 12.12 -0.68 -25.84
N GLU A 187 10.93 -0.97 -25.35
CA GLU A 187 9.68 -0.46 -25.94
C GLU A 187 9.52 1.07 -25.77
N TYR A 188 10.25 1.66 -24.84
CA TYR A 188 10.33 3.12 -24.69
C TYR A 188 11.39 3.76 -25.58
N SER A 189 12.29 2.98 -26.19
CA SER A 189 13.37 3.52 -27.03
C SER A 189 12.78 4.17 -28.28
N GLY A 190 13.11 5.43 -28.52
CA GLY A 190 12.58 6.20 -29.64
C GLY A 190 11.07 6.47 -29.60
N SER A 191 10.41 6.23 -28.48
CA SER A 191 8.97 6.50 -28.30
C SER A 191 8.63 7.99 -28.25
N GLY A 192 9.59 8.85 -27.94
CA GLY A 192 9.38 10.27 -27.66
C GLY A 192 8.90 10.57 -26.23
N TYR A 193 8.78 9.55 -25.39
CA TYR A 193 8.33 9.66 -24.00
C TYR A 193 9.36 9.16 -23.01
N SER A 194 9.37 9.77 -21.83
CA SER A 194 10.13 9.30 -20.67
C SER A 194 9.44 8.09 -20.04
N ARG A 195 10.23 7.30 -19.31
CA ARG A 195 9.72 6.30 -18.37
C ARG A 195 9.28 7.02 -17.09
N GLY A 196 8.02 7.49 -17.06
CA GLY A 196 7.47 8.21 -15.92
C GLY A 196 7.18 7.26 -14.77
N HIS A 197 7.84 7.46 -13.62
CA HIS A 197 7.60 6.66 -12.42
C HIS A 197 6.24 6.99 -11.80
N LEU A 198 5.54 5.96 -11.30
CA LEU A 198 4.39 6.13 -10.42
C LEU A 198 4.83 6.11 -8.96
N CYS A 199 5.49 5.06 -8.47
CA CYS A 199 6.27 5.13 -7.23
C CYS A 199 7.66 5.70 -7.55
N PRO A 200 8.00 6.95 -7.15
CA PRO A 200 9.26 7.56 -7.53
C PRO A 200 10.46 6.90 -6.86
N SER A 201 11.56 6.80 -7.57
CA SER A 201 12.84 6.37 -7.02
C SER A 201 13.27 7.20 -5.80
N GLY A 202 12.99 8.51 -5.83
CA GLY A 202 13.31 9.41 -4.73
C GLY A 202 12.60 9.10 -3.40
N ASP A 203 11.47 8.35 -3.43
CA ASP A 203 10.71 7.96 -2.25
C ASP A 203 11.20 6.62 -1.66
N ARG A 204 12.13 5.93 -2.32
CA ARG A 204 12.65 4.60 -1.98
C ARG A 204 14.17 4.53 -1.97
N LEU A 205 14.81 5.54 -1.34
CA LEU A 205 16.26 5.59 -1.17
C LEU A 205 16.74 4.93 0.13
N CYS A 206 15.88 4.26 0.87
CA CYS A 206 16.25 3.60 2.12
C CYS A 206 17.13 2.35 1.91
N SER A 207 16.97 1.63 0.80
CA SER A 207 17.86 0.54 0.40
C SER A 207 18.03 0.46 -1.12
N LYS A 208 19.11 -0.22 -1.54
CA LYS A 208 19.38 -0.45 -2.96
C LYS A 208 18.30 -1.30 -3.59
N GLU A 209 17.83 -2.32 -2.87
CA GLU A 209 16.82 -3.29 -3.33
C GLU A 209 15.49 -2.57 -3.55
N GLN A 210 15.00 -1.79 -2.56
CA GLN A 210 13.76 -1.02 -2.72
C GLN A 210 13.87 0.00 -3.85
N ASN A 211 15.01 0.69 -3.95
CA ASN A 211 15.22 1.64 -5.03
C ASN A 211 15.23 0.96 -6.40
N SER A 212 15.90 -0.19 -6.54
CA SER A 212 15.91 -0.96 -7.80
C SER A 212 14.51 -1.43 -8.22
N GLN A 213 13.66 -1.83 -7.27
CA GLN A 213 12.27 -2.22 -7.55
C GLN A 213 11.46 -1.09 -8.17
N THR A 214 11.76 0.19 -7.86
CA THR A 214 11.05 1.31 -8.48
C THR A 214 11.29 1.43 -9.98
N PHE A 215 12.30 0.77 -10.53
CA PHE A 215 12.65 0.76 -11.95
C PHE A 215 12.04 -0.42 -12.74
N TYR A 216 11.17 -1.21 -12.12
CA TYR A 216 10.37 -2.18 -12.86
C TYR A 216 9.44 -1.47 -13.84
N MET A 217 9.36 -2.01 -15.07
CA MET A 217 8.59 -1.37 -16.15
C MET A 217 7.09 -1.33 -15.84
N SER A 218 6.60 -2.19 -14.94
CA SER A 218 5.22 -2.14 -14.43
C SER A 218 4.91 -0.88 -13.60
N ASN A 219 5.93 -0.19 -13.11
CA ASN A 219 5.84 1.09 -12.38
C ASN A 219 5.99 2.31 -13.31
N MET A 220 6.00 2.12 -14.63
CA MET A 220 6.27 3.17 -15.62
C MET A 220 5.06 3.47 -16.49
N GLN A 221 4.89 4.78 -16.80
CA GLN A 221 3.94 5.24 -17.80
C GLN A 221 4.65 6.14 -18.82
N PRO A 222 4.27 6.08 -20.13
CA PRO A 222 4.76 7.04 -21.10
C PRO A 222 4.44 8.48 -20.70
N GLN A 223 5.46 9.28 -20.44
CA GLN A 223 5.31 10.63 -19.90
C GLN A 223 6.13 11.65 -20.70
N ILE A 224 5.53 12.78 -21.06
CA ILE A 224 6.21 13.89 -21.71
C ILE A 224 7.36 14.34 -20.81
N GLN A 225 8.58 14.47 -21.36
CA GLN A 225 9.77 14.80 -20.55
C GLN A 225 9.62 16.08 -19.75
N LYS A 226 9.03 17.12 -20.36
CA LYS A 226 8.81 18.40 -19.66
C LYS A 226 7.71 18.32 -18.59
N HIS A 227 6.71 17.43 -18.75
CA HIS A 227 5.76 17.14 -17.69
C HIS A 227 6.44 16.37 -16.56
N ASN A 228 7.18 15.31 -16.87
CA ASN A 228 7.86 14.45 -15.90
C ASN A 228 8.88 15.25 -15.05
N GLY A 229 9.81 15.94 -15.68
CA GLY A 229 10.81 16.76 -14.99
C GLY A 229 10.32 18.15 -14.55
N GLY A 230 9.14 18.57 -14.98
CA GLY A 230 8.52 19.86 -14.73
C GLY A 230 7.48 19.83 -13.60
N VAL A 231 6.20 19.96 -13.96
CA VAL A 231 5.11 20.03 -12.99
C VAL A 231 5.01 18.79 -12.12
N TRP A 232 5.14 17.61 -12.70
CA TRP A 232 5.06 16.35 -11.96
C TRP A 232 6.23 16.19 -10.98
N GLY A 233 7.46 16.46 -11.41
CA GLY A 233 8.64 16.45 -10.55
C GLY A 233 8.55 17.45 -9.38
N ARG A 234 7.95 18.63 -9.59
CA ARG A 234 7.69 19.59 -8.50
C ARG A 234 6.66 19.04 -7.50
N LEU A 235 5.59 18.40 -8.00
CA LEU A 235 4.59 17.74 -7.14
C LEU A 235 5.22 16.62 -6.30
N GLU A 236 6.03 15.76 -6.89
CA GLU A 236 6.76 14.71 -6.16
C GLU A 236 7.68 15.29 -5.07
N ASN A 237 8.35 16.39 -5.37
CA ASN A 237 9.17 17.09 -4.37
C ASN A 237 8.31 17.69 -3.25
N LYS A 238 7.11 18.24 -3.56
CA LYS A 238 6.17 18.75 -2.56
C LYS A 238 5.62 17.60 -1.70
N VAL A 239 5.24 16.48 -2.31
CA VAL A 239 4.83 15.26 -1.57
C VAL A 239 5.91 14.84 -0.59
N ARG A 240 7.14 14.67 -1.06
CA ARG A 240 8.27 14.18 -0.25
C ARG A 240 8.76 15.17 0.78
N GLY A 241 8.83 16.44 0.43
CA GLY A 241 9.47 17.48 1.26
C GLY A 241 8.54 18.29 2.14
N THR A 242 7.23 18.23 1.88
CA THR A 242 6.24 19.06 2.61
C THR A 242 5.12 18.21 3.20
N TRP A 243 4.52 17.33 2.41
CA TRP A 243 3.32 16.59 2.80
C TRP A 243 3.61 15.25 3.49
N ALA A 244 4.72 14.59 3.14
CA ALA A 244 5.13 13.39 3.87
C ALA A 244 5.59 13.75 5.29
N PRO A 245 5.46 12.81 6.26
CA PRO A 245 5.90 13.03 7.62
C PRO A 245 7.36 13.48 7.69
N GLN A 246 7.62 14.62 8.34
CA GLN A 246 8.95 15.15 8.48
C GLN A 246 9.55 14.77 9.84
N GLY A 247 10.86 14.51 9.85
CA GLY A 247 11.58 14.12 11.05
C GLY A 247 11.59 12.62 11.34
N LYS A 248 12.73 12.15 11.83
CA LYS A 248 12.99 10.72 12.08
C LYS A 248 12.12 10.08 13.17
N ASP A 249 11.55 10.89 14.05
CA ASP A 249 10.74 10.45 15.20
C ASP A 249 9.22 10.59 14.93
N SER A 250 8.82 11.07 13.75
CA SER A 250 7.40 11.17 13.39
C SER A 250 6.73 9.80 13.43
N LYS A 251 5.51 9.78 13.96
CA LYS A 251 4.63 8.59 13.99
C LYS A 251 3.50 8.68 12.97
N ASP A 252 3.50 9.73 12.18
CA ASP A 252 2.52 9.98 11.15
C ASP A 252 2.82 9.13 9.90
N THR A 253 1.83 8.99 9.04
CA THR A 253 1.97 8.25 7.79
C THR A 253 1.24 8.99 6.66
N LEU A 254 1.89 9.11 5.52
CA LEU A 254 1.24 9.49 4.27
C LEU A 254 1.02 8.23 3.42
N TYR A 255 -0.23 7.95 3.11
CA TYR A 255 -0.66 6.93 2.17
C TYR A 255 -0.78 7.56 0.80
N VAL A 256 -0.18 6.94 -0.21
CA VAL A 256 -0.02 7.52 -1.55
C VAL A 256 -0.53 6.54 -2.58
N VAL A 257 -1.41 7.01 -3.45
CA VAL A 257 -1.75 6.35 -4.71
C VAL A 257 -1.35 7.27 -5.85
N LYS A 258 -0.64 6.75 -6.83
CA LYS A 258 -0.29 7.48 -8.06
C LYS A 258 -0.64 6.65 -9.27
N ALA A 259 -1.18 7.31 -10.28
CA ALA A 259 -1.50 6.66 -11.52
C ALA A 259 -1.57 7.65 -12.71
N ALA A 260 -1.82 7.07 -13.87
CA ALA A 260 -2.16 7.79 -15.07
C ALA A 260 -3.40 7.17 -15.71
N THR A 261 -4.14 7.94 -16.48
CA THR A 261 -5.36 7.46 -17.12
C THR A 261 -5.06 6.46 -18.24
N ILE A 262 -5.67 5.29 -18.18
CA ILE A 262 -5.52 4.23 -19.18
C ILE A 262 -6.82 3.81 -19.83
N ASP A 263 -7.95 4.37 -19.44
CA ASP A 263 -9.26 4.01 -19.94
C ASP A 263 -9.58 4.75 -21.25
N PRO A 264 -10.37 4.12 -22.16
CA PRO A 264 -10.83 4.77 -23.39
C PRO A 264 -11.47 6.13 -23.08
N GLY A 265 -11.17 7.13 -23.91
CA GLY A 265 -11.63 8.51 -23.68
C GLY A 265 -10.64 9.36 -22.88
N ASN A 266 -9.82 8.76 -22.03
CA ASN A 266 -8.82 9.42 -21.20
C ASN A 266 -7.36 9.12 -21.62
N ILE A 267 -7.15 8.70 -22.86
CA ILE A 267 -5.82 8.51 -23.46
C ILE A 267 -5.60 9.53 -24.60
N LYS A 268 -4.34 9.92 -24.82
CA LYS A 268 -3.93 10.75 -25.95
C LYS A 268 -3.67 9.93 -27.22
N GLY A 269 -3.31 8.66 -27.06
CA GLY A 269 -2.95 7.74 -28.12
C GLY A 269 -2.01 6.66 -27.63
N TYR A 270 -1.19 6.17 -28.55
CA TYR A 270 -0.26 5.07 -28.28
C TYR A 270 1.15 5.43 -28.80
N THR A 271 2.16 4.88 -28.21
CA THR A 271 3.51 4.87 -28.76
C THR A 271 3.60 3.95 -29.97
N LYS A 272 4.74 3.93 -30.68
CA LYS A 272 4.98 2.98 -31.79
C LYS A 272 4.95 1.52 -31.35
N THR A 273 5.16 1.25 -30.06
CA THR A 273 5.14 -0.07 -29.41
C THR A 273 3.83 -0.33 -28.69
N GLU A 274 2.78 0.44 -29.02
CA GLU A 274 1.42 0.31 -28.49
C GLU A 274 1.29 0.56 -26.97
N LEU A 275 2.26 1.23 -26.34
CA LEU A 275 2.09 1.67 -24.97
C LEU A 275 1.12 2.86 -24.91
N ILE A 276 0.22 2.85 -23.93
CA ILE A 276 -0.78 3.91 -23.73
C ILE A 276 -0.10 5.23 -23.36
N VAL A 277 -0.41 6.30 -24.07
CA VAL A 277 -0.06 7.66 -23.70
C VAL A 277 -1.25 8.29 -22.98
N PRO A 278 -1.19 8.52 -21.67
CA PRO A 278 -2.32 9.02 -20.89
C PRO A 278 -2.65 10.48 -21.21
N LYS A 279 -3.90 10.90 -20.97
CA LYS A 279 -4.28 12.32 -20.96
C LYS A 279 -3.95 13.00 -19.64
N TYR A 280 -4.01 12.26 -18.54
CA TYR A 280 -3.84 12.80 -17.19
C TYR A 280 -2.98 11.90 -16.34
N PHE A 281 -2.26 12.53 -15.42
CA PHE A 281 -1.63 11.90 -14.26
C PHE A 281 -2.35 12.38 -13.01
N TYR A 282 -2.43 11.53 -11.99
CA TYR A 282 -3.13 11.89 -10.76
C TYR A 282 -2.49 11.25 -9.53
N MET A 283 -2.81 11.82 -8.36
CA MET A 283 -2.46 11.27 -7.06
C MET A 283 -3.68 11.34 -6.15
N ALA A 284 -3.88 10.30 -5.34
CA ALA A 284 -4.70 10.36 -4.15
C ALA A 284 -3.78 10.25 -2.93
N LEU A 285 -3.87 11.20 -2.03
CA LEU A 285 -3.03 11.27 -0.82
C LEU A 285 -3.93 11.26 0.41
N LEU A 286 -3.60 10.42 1.39
CA LEU A 286 -4.27 10.36 2.69
C LEU A 286 -3.20 10.51 3.79
N TYR A 287 -3.27 11.57 4.56
CA TYR A 287 -2.38 11.81 5.69
C TYR A 287 -3.04 11.33 6.99
N TYR A 288 -2.32 10.55 7.76
CA TYR A 288 -2.70 10.17 9.12
C TYR A 288 -1.80 10.86 10.13
N SER A 289 -2.40 11.68 11.00
CA SER A 289 -1.73 12.28 12.14
C SER A 289 -1.92 11.41 13.38
N LYS A 290 -0.83 10.86 13.90
CA LYS A 290 -0.86 10.03 15.10
C LYS A 290 -1.20 10.82 16.34
N SER A 291 -0.79 12.09 16.41
CA SER A 291 -1.01 12.94 17.58
C SER A 291 -2.47 13.34 17.77
N SER A 292 -3.16 13.66 16.67
CA SER A 292 -4.60 14.01 16.67
C SER A 292 -5.51 12.82 16.38
N ASN A 293 -4.95 11.67 15.99
CA ASN A 293 -5.69 10.49 15.55
C ASN A 293 -6.72 10.83 14.46
N SER A 294 -6.29 11.62 13.48
CA SER A 294 -7.15 12.13 12.43
C SER A 294 -6.57 11.88 11.04
N TYR A 295 -7.43 11.89 10.05
CA TYR A 295 -7.09 11.77 8.65
C TYR A 295 -7.41 13.06 7.91
N SER A 296 -6.64 13.36 6.86
CA SER A 296 -6.98 14.34 5.85
C SER A 296 -6.56 13.85 4.47
N ALA A 297 -7.37 14.11 3.45
CA ALA A 297 -7.14 13.61 2.10
C ALA A 297 -7.15 14.73 1.06
N ILE A 298 -6.47 14.48 -0.07
CA ILE A 298 -6.43 15.38 -1.22
C ILE A 298 -6.21 14.59 -2.51
N GLY A 299 -6.98 14.91 -3.52
CA GLY A 299 -6.79 14.50 -4.90
C GLY A 299 -5.97 15.52 -5.69
N ILE A 300 -5.10 15.04 -6.56
CA ILE A 300 -4.30 15.87 -7.47
C ILE A 300 -4.55 15.40 -8.88
N TRP A 301 -4.95 16.31 -9.77
CA TRP A 301 -5.22 16.04 -11.16
C TRP A 301 -4.35 16.91 -12.06
N SER A 302 -3.53 16.29 -12.91
CA SER A 302 -2.55 16.97 -13.75
C SER A 302 -2.74 16.59 -15.22
N PRO A 303 -3.16 17.53 -16.10
CA PRO A 303 -3.13 17.29 -17.53
C PRO A 303 -1.71 16.92 -17.98
N HIS A 304 -1.60 15.90 -18.82
CA HIS A 304 -0.33 15.40 -19.33
C HIS A 304 0.19 16.30 -20.46
N GLU A 305 0.63 17.52 -20.07
CA GLU A 305 1.09 18.58 -20.96
C GLU A 305 2.33 19.28 -20.39
N GLU A 306 3.09 19.96 -21.25
CA GLU A 306 4.37 20.57 -20.83
C GLU A 306 4.21 21.63 -19.74
N ASN A 307 3.19 22.46 -19.82
CA ASN A 307 2.92 23.59 -18.91
C ASN A 307 1.54 23.47 -18.28
N SER A 308 1.15 22.29 -17.86
CA SER A 308 -0.17 22.06 -17.28
C SER A 308 -0.35 22.74 -15.93
N THR A 309 -1.57 23.23 -15.69
CA THR A 309 -2.00 23.63 -14.37
C THR A 309 -2.55 22.42 -13.63
N THR A 310 -2.02 22.16 -12.45
CA THR A 310 -2.50 21.09 -11.58
C THR A 310 -3.74 21.55 -10.83
N GLU A 311 -4.76 20.71 -10.76
CA GLU A 311 -5.93 20.90 -9.92
C GLU A 311 -5.73 20.14 -8.59
N TYR A 312 -6.12 20.78 -7.49
CA TYR A 312 -6.34 20.14 -6.19
C TYR A 312 -7.84 19.93 -6.05
N ILE A 313 -8.23 18.67 -5.88
CA ILE A 313 -9.64 18.24 -5.87
C ILE A 313 -9.90 17.33 -4.67
N THR A 314 -11.16 17.12 -4.33
CA THR A 314 -11.55 16.12 -3.33
C THR A 314 -11.27 14.70 -3.85
N ILE A 315 -11.21 13.73 -2.95
CA ILE A 315 -11.09 12.32 -3.36
C ILE A 315 -12.36 11.91 -4.11
N ASP A 316 -13.57 12.27 -3.64
CA ASP A 316 -14.83 12.01 -4.34
C ASP A 316 -14.79 12.48 -5.82
N GLU A 317 -14.26 13.69 -6.06
CA GLU A 317 -14.13 14.20 -7.44
C GLU A 317 -13.08 13.40 -8.24
N LEU A 318 -11.98 12.96 -7.60
CA LEU A 318 -10.98 12.12 -8.24
C LEU A 318 -11.57 10.76 -8.62
N GLU A 319 -12.35 10.15 -7.74
CA GLU A 319 -13.08 8.90 -7.98
C GLU A 319 -14.07 9.02 -9.12
N ARG A 320 -14.83 10.10 -9.13
CA ARG A 320 -15.76 10.38 -10.24
C ARG A 320 -15.03 10.49 -11.58
N ARG A 321 -13.81 11.03 -11.62
CA ARG A 321 -12.99 11.17 -12.84
C ARG A 321 -12.35 9.85 -13.28
N THR A 322 -12.00 9.00 -12.33
CA THR A 322 -11.20 7.79 -12.60
C THR A 322 -12.00 6.51 -12.58
N GLY A 323 -13.13 6.48 -11.86
CA GLY A 323 -13.89 5.27 -11.59
C GLY A 323 -13.18 4.31 -10.62
N ILE A 324 -12.18 4.81 -9.89
CA ILE A 324 -11.42 4.05 -8.88
C ILE A 324 -11.86 4.56 -7.52
N ASP A 325 -12.23 3.67 -6.63
CA ASP A 325 -12.58 3.90 -5.24
C ASP A 325 -11.27 3.87 -4.42
N PHE A 326 -10.86 5.03 -3.90
CA PHE A 326 -9.62 5.20 -3.14
C PHE A 326 -9.90 5.06 -1.65
N PHE A 327 -8.91 4.58 -0.92
CA PHE A 327 -8.95 4.45 0.55
C PHE A 327 -10.14 3.64 1.08
N CYS A 328 -10.76 2.82 0.26
CA CYS A 328 -11.92 1.97 0.53
C CYS A 328 -11.79 1.07 1.77
N ASN A 329 -10.59 0.95 2.34
CA ASN A 329 -10.35 0.21 3.58
C ASN A 329 -10.51 1.07 4.86
N LEU A 330 -10.80 2.37 4.73
CA LEU A 330 -11.23 3.20 5.86
C LEU A 330 -12.66 2.82 6.29
N PRO A 331 -13.03 2.99 7.57
CA PRO A 331 -14.44 2.94 7.96
C PRO A 331 -15.26 3.99 7.21
N ASP A 332 -16.46 3.62 6.70
CA ASP A 332 -17.32 4.46 5.85
C ASP A 332 -17.51 5.88 6.37
N ASN A 333 -17.67 6.06 7.68
CA ASN A 333 -17.86 7.38 8.28
C ASN A 333 -16.61 8.26 8.22
N ILE A 334 -15.41 7.68 8.30
CA ILE A 334 -14.14 8.41 8.17
C ILE A 334 -13.87 8.68 6.69
N GLU A 335 -14.05 7.67 5.85
CA GLU A 335 -13.90 7.73 4.41
C GLU A 335 -14.75 8.88 3.83
N ASN A 336 -16.08 8.84 4.03
CA ASN A 336 -16.99 9.91 3.57
C ASN A 336 -16.60 11.30 4.08
N GLU A 337 -16.09 11.41 5.31
CA GLU A 337 -15.68 12.71 5.84
C GLU A 337 -14.45 13.26 5.14
N VAL A 338 -13.42 12.43 4.94
CA VAL A 338 -12.12 12.90 4.42
C VAL A 338 -12.11 13.02 2.90
N GLU A 339 -12.94 12.26 2.20
CA GLU A 339 -13.00 12.25 0.74
C GLU A 339 -13.85 13.39 0.17
N GLY A 340 -14.87 13.83 0.91
CA GLY A 340 -15.76 14.90 0.48
C GLY A 340 -15.21 16.32 0.65
N LYS A 341 -14.03 16.49 1.29
CA LYS A 341 -13.47 17.83 1.56
C LYS A 341 -11.93 17.86 1.44
N ILE A 342 -11.40 19.05 1.18
CA ILE A 342 -9.96 19.32 1.27
C ILE A 342 -9.73 20.19 2.50
N ASP A 343 -8.84 19.78 3.38
CA ASP A 343 -8.35 20.61 4.48
C ASP A 343 -7.19 21.47 3.97
N ASN A 344 -7.52 22.70 3.52
CA ASN A 344 -6.54 23.60 2.92
C ASN A 344 -5.39 23.97 3.87
N GLU A 345 -5.66 24.05 5.17
CA GLU A 345 -4.64 24.39 6.18
C GLU A 345 -3.63 23.25 6.31
N ASN A 346 -4.10 22.02 6.42
CA ASN A 346 -3.24 20.85 6.52
C ASN A 346 -2.39 20.63 5.25
N TRP A 347 -2.93 20.94 4.08
CA TRP A 347 -2.22 20.76 2.81
C TRP A 347 -1.44 22.00 2.35
N GLY A 348 -1.62 23.14 2.98
CA GLY A 348 -0.93 24.41 2.63
C GLY A 348 -1.21 24.83 1.18
N ILE A 349 -2.49 24.86 0.78
CA ILE A 349 -2.97 25.25 -0.56
C ILE A 349 -4.04 26.33 -0.48
#